data_7cf47a79775da62a80c19bf94b1a28d2
#
_entry.id   7cf47a79775da62a80c19bf94b1a28d2
#
_cell.length_a   1.000
_cell.length_b   1.000
_cell.length_c   1.000
_cell.angle_alpha   90.00
_cell.angle_beta   90.00
_cell.angle_gamma   90.00
#
_symmetry.space_group_name_H-M   'P 1'
#
loop_
_entity.id
_entity.type
_entity.pdbx_description
1 polymer ?
#
loop_
_entity_poly.entity_id
_entity_poly.type
_entity_poly.pdbx_seq_one_letter_code
_entity_poly.pdbx_strand_id
1 'polypeptide(L)'
;MIAAYAFFMAFAAQILVVSVLHPIWVINYARVKAEAQLPDFGRDSRDRFFSQYRAVNILIAGVGLALLGWMLSQAKGPDWNLQLAVKLLSGFVMAQLAPFCLLSVIAAWVKRKALMNSPPIAKRTATLKRYGLFQIVSPTTVALALVAYILFVGAVIYIRHQSIPGFTGYTSLSCITAIYLLNAMSIYWLLFRRKRWPLETSGYRMEAIAEQVKLSFYVGFVAVAFLSLRVVLNLLHLQPWMPFATSIYVVAVMLASSFMLFALRRQADMDRLNFQSAV
;
A
#
# COMPACT_ATOMS: atom_id res chain seq x y z
N MET A 1 -18.96 3.63 25.98
CA MET A 1 -19.55 2.42 25.37
C MET A 1 -19.71 2.54 23.85
N ILE A 2 -20.33 3.58 23.32
CA ILE A 2 -20.59 3.74 21.87
C ILE A 2 -19.30 3.64 21.02
N ALA A 3 -18.22 4.33 21.43
CA ALA A 3 -16.93 4.29 20.72
C ALA A 3 -16.32 2.87 20.66
N ALA A 4 -16.51 2.06 21.71
CA ALA A 4 -16.03 0.68 21.73
C ALA A 4 -16.82 -0.22 20.76
N TYR A 5 -18.14 -0.12 20.71
CA TYR A 5 -18.95 -0.88 19.74
C TYR A 5 -18.63 -0.46 18.30
N ALA A 6 -18.52 0.84 18.04
CA ALA A 6 -18.14 1.36 16.74
C ALA A 6 -16.76 0.81 16.31
N PHE A 7 -15.80 0.76 17.23
CA PHE A 7 -14.48 0.16 16.98
C PHE A 7 -14.59 -1.32 16.65
N PHE A 8 -15.34 -2.13 17.38
CA PHE A 8 -15.47 -3.56 17.10
C PHE A 8 -16.08 -3.84 15.73
N MET A 9 -17.09 -3.08 15.34
CA MET A 9 -17.68 -3.16 13.98
C MET A 9 -16.68 -2.77 12.91
N ALA A 10 -15.93 -1.68 13.10
CA ALA A 10 -14.91 -1.24 12.16
C ALA A 10 -13.76 -2.23 12.05
N PHE A 11 -13.34 -2.84 13.17
CA PHE A 11 -12.28 -3.84 13.20
C PHE A 11 -12.72 -5.15 12.52
N ALA A 12 -13.96 -5.59 12.71
CA ALA A 12 -14.53 -6.72 11.97
C ALA A 12 -14.55 -6.46 10.45
N ALA A 13 -14.99 -5.26 10.05
CA ALA A 13 -14.94 -4.82 8.65
C ALA A 13 -13.50 -4.77 8.10
N GLN A 14 -12.54 -4.31 8.91
CA GLN A 14 -11.12 -4.32 8.54
C GLN A 14 -10.61 -5.74 8.29
N ILE A 15 -10.90 -6.69 9.17
CA ILE A 15 -10.50 -8.10 8.99
C ILE A 15 -11.07 -8.65 7.68
N LEU A 16 -12.37 -8.42 7.42
CA LEU A 16 -13.03 -8.89 6.21
C LEU A 16 -12.43 -8.25 4.94
N VAL A 17 -12.32 -6.93 4.92
CA VAL A 17 -11.85 -6.22 3.72
C VAL A 17 -10.37 -6.49 3.46
N VAL A 18 -9.52 -6.36 4.48
CA VAL A 18 -8.05 -6.40 4.29
C VAL A 18 -7.52 -7.82 4.18
N SER A 19 -8.05 -8.76 4.99
CA SER A 19 -7.50 -10.13 5.03
C SER A 19 -8.27 -11.12 4.15
N VAL A 20 -9.48 -10.77 3.66
CA VAL A 20 -10.27 -11.67 2.82
C VAL A 20 -10.51 -11.09 1.43
N LEU A 21 -11.20 -9.95 1.34
CA LEU A 21 -11.62 -9.39 0.04
C LEU A 21 -10.45 -8.85 -0.78
N HIS A 22 -9.60 -8.03 -0.18
CA HIS A 22 -8.44 -7.43 -0.86
C HIS A 22 -7.49 -8.49 -1.45
N PRO A 23 -7.08 -9.56 -0.72
CA PRO A 23 -6.26 -10.64 -1.28
C PRO A 23 -6.90 -11.35 -2.49
N ILE A 24 -8.21 -11.55 -2.47
CA ILE A 24 -8.94 -12.14 -3.61
C ILE A 24 -8.82 -11.24 -4.85
N TRP A 25 -9.00 -9.94 -4.69
CA TRP A 25 -8.89 -8.99 -5.80
C TRP A 25 -7.45 -8.89 -6.33
N VAL A 26 -6.46 -8.87 -5.43
CA VAL A 26 -5.04 -8.87 -5.80
C VAL A 26 -4.67 -10.13 -6.58
N ILE A 27 -5.10 -11.32 -6.13
CA ILE A 27 -4.85 -12.58 -6.84
C ILE A 27 -5.48 -12.56 -8.23
N ASN A 28 -6.74 -12.13 -8.33
CA ASN A 28 -7.43 -12.07 -9.61
C ASN A 28 -6.74 -11.12 -10.60
N TYR A 29 -6.31 -9.94 -10.13
CA TYR A 29 -5.54 -9.00 -10.93
C TYR A 29 -4.19 -9.59 -11.36
N ALA A 30 -3.46 -10.19 -10.40
CA ALA A 30 -2.14 -10.77 -10.67
C ALA A 30 -2.20 -11.95 -11.64
N ARG A 31 -3.26 -12.76 -11.61
CA ARG A 31 -3.48 -13.86 -12.57
C ARG A 31 -3.65 -13.33 -14.00
N VAL A 32 -4.56 -12.39 -14.20
CA VAL A 32 -4.78 -11.79 -15.52
C VAL A 32 -3.51 -11.15 -16.07
N LYS A 33 -2.80 -10.39 -15.24
CA LYS A 33 -1.53 -9.74 -15.63
C LYS A 33 -0.43 -10.78 -15.95
N ALA A 34 -0.32 -11.84 -15.18
CA ALA A 34 0.67 -12.90 -15.41
C ALA A 34 0.39 -13.70 -16.68
N GLU A 35 -0.87 -14.01 -16.97
CA GLU A 35 -1.27 -14.69 -18.20
C GLU A 35 -0.96 -13.85 -19.45
N ALA A 36 -1.11 -12.52 -19.36
CA ALA A 36 -0.76 -11.60 -20.43
C ALA A 36 0.74 -11.47 -20.69
N GLN A 37 1.55 -11.52 -19.64
CA GLN A 37 2.97 -11.17 -19.72
C GLN A 37 3.91 -12.39 -19.77
N LEU A 38 3.48 -13.52 -19.21
CA LEU A 38 4.30 -14.71 -19.03
C LEU A 38 3.45 -15.99 -19.24
N PRO A 39 2.94 -16.25 -20.47
CA PRO A 39 2.03 -17.37 -20.73
C PRO A 39 2.69 -18.72 -20.43
N ASP A 40 4.00 -18.87 -20.66
CA ASP A 40 4.74 -20.12 -20.53
C ASP A 40 5.41 -20.31 -19.16
N PHE A 41 5.29 -19.34 -18.26
CA PHE A 41 5.94 -19.43 -16.95
C PHE A 41 5.12 -20.29 -15.99
N GLY A 42 5.59 -21.55 -15.79
CA GLY A 42 5.20 -22.52 -14.75
C GLY A 42 3.85 -22.26 -14.08
N ARG A 43 2.74 -22.62 -14.75
CA ARG A 43 1.38 -22.42 -14.25
C ARG A 43 1.22 -23.00 -12.85
N ASP A 44 1.78 -24.18 -12.60
CA ASP A 44 1.71 -24.88 -11.31
C ASP A 44 2.43 -24.11 -10.16
N SER A 45 3.60 -23.54 -10.45
CA SER A 45 4.34 -22.76 -9.45
C SER A 45 3.60 -21.49 -9.06
N ARG A 46 2.94 -20.86 -10.02
CA ARG A 46 2.14 -19.65 -9.83
C ARG A 46 0.88 -19.95 -9.00
N ASP A 47 0.17 -21.01 -9.31
CA ASP A 47 -1.05 -21.40 -8.58
C ASP A 47 -0.73 -21.84 -7.15
N ARG A 48 0.38 -22.55 -6.94
CA ARG A 48 0.89 -22.88 -5.60
C ARG A 48 1.19 -21.61 -4.79
N PHE A 49 1.84 -20.62 -5.41
CA PHE A 49 2.13 -19.36 -4.76
C PHE A 49 0.86 -18.58 -4.37
N PHE A 50 -0.14 -18.49 -5.26
CA PHE A 50 -1.41 -17.83 -4.95
C PHE A 50 -2.19 -18.56 -3.86
N SER A 51 -2.12 -19.89 -3.83
CA SER A 51 -2.71 -20.70 -2.77
C SER A 51 -2.06 -20.41 -1.42
N GLN A 52 -0.72 -20.35 -1.36
CA GLN A 52 0.02 -20.01 -0.13
C GLN A 52 -0.31 -18.57 0.34
N TYR A 53 -0.33 -17.61 -0.58
CA TYR A 53 -0.69 -16.24 -0.26
C TYR A 53 -2.11 -16.15 0.34
N ARG A 54 -3.08 -16.88 -0.24
CA ARG A 54 -4.44 -16.98 0.28
C ARG A 54 -4.45 -17.61 1.67
N ALA A 55 -3.74 -18.73 1.88
CA ALA A 55 -3.66 -19.42 3.16
C ALA A 55 -3.11 -18.52 4.28
N VAL A 56 -2.05 -17.75 4.00
CA VAL A 56 -1.49 -16.79 4.96
C VAL A 56 -2.50 -15.71 5.33
N ASN A 57 -3.23 -15.16 4.35
CA ASN A 57 -4.23 -14.14 4.64
C ASN A 57 -5.43 -14.69 5.43
N ILE A 58 -5.86 -15.94 5.17
CA ILE A 58 -6.90 -16.62 5.96
C ILE A 58 -6.42 -16.84 7.40
N LEU A 59 -5.17 -17.24 7.60
CA LEU A 59 -4.58 -17.38 8.94
C LEU A 59 -4.59 -16.05 9.68
N ILE A 60 -4.18 -14.96 9.02
CA ILE A 60 -4.22 -13.60 9.58
C ILE A 60 -5.66 -13.20 9.92
N ALA A 61 -6.64 -13.52 9.07
CA ALA A 61 -8.05 -13.29 9.36
C ALA A 61 -8.51 -14.06 10.62
N GLY A 62 -8.11 -15.32 10.76
CA GLY A 62 -8.38 -16.14 11.95
C GLY A 62 -7.78 -15.54 13.22
N VAL A 63 -6.52 -15.10 13.17
CA VAL A 63 -5.87 -14.39 14.30
C VAL A 63 -6.61 -13.09 14.61
N GLY A 64 -7.04 -12.34 13.59
CA GLY A 64 -7.84 -11.12 13.78
C GLY A 64 -9.18 -11.37 14.46
N LEU A 65 -9.89 -12.43 14.06
CA LEU A 65 -11.15 -12.83 14.70
C LEU A 65 -10.94 -13.29 16.15
N ALA A 66 -9.87 -14.03 16.43
CA ALA A 66 -9.51 -14.42 17.79
C ALA A 66 -9.19 -13.19 18.66
N LEU A 67 -8.43 -12.24 18.10
CA LEU A 67 -8.12 -10.98 18.77
C LEU A 67 -9.38 -10.15 19.02
N LEU A 68 -10.29 -10.07 18.05
CA LEU A 68 -11.59 -9.40 18.20
C LEU A 68 -12.41 -10.04 19.31
N GLY A 69 -12.53 -11.37 19.31
CA GLY A 69 -13.25 -12.11 20.37
C GLY A 69 -12.66 -11.88 21.75
N TRP A 70 -11.32 -11.91 21.86
CA TRP A 70 -10.62 -11.62 23.10
C TRP A 70 -10.89 -10.17 23.57
N MET A 71 -10.76 -9.18 22.68
CA MET A 71 -11.06 -7.77 23.01
C MET A 71 -12.53 -7.59 23.46
N LEU A 72 -13.48 -8.26 22.81
CA LEU A 72 -14.89 -8.22 23.19
C LEU A 72 -15.14 -8.80 24.59
N SER A 73 -14.40 -9.86 24.97
CA SER A 73 -14.51 -10.43 26.31
C SER A 73 -13.97 -9.48 27.39
N GLN A 74 -12.88 -8.77 27.10
CA GLN A 74 -12.27 -7.79 28.02
C GLN A 74 -13.09 -6.50 28.12
N ALA A 75 -13.76 -6.09 27.05
CA ALA A 75 -14.54 -4.84 27.02
C ALA A 75 -15.73 -4.83 28.02
N LYS A 76 -16.13 -6.00 28.54
CA LYS A 76 -17.17 -6.15 29.58
C LYS A 76 -16.64 -5.96 31.01
N GLY A 77 -15.29 -5.99 31.16
CA GLY A 77 -14.64 -5.84 32.47
C GLY A 77 -14.29 -4.39 32.81
N PRO A 78 -14.04 -4.10 34.10
CA PRO A 78 -13.63 -2.78 34.55
C PRO A 78 -12.23 -2.39 34.03
N ASP A 79 -11.41 -3.37 33.62
CA ASP A 79 -10.01 -3.21 33.26
C ASP A 79 -9.78 -2.96 31.76
N TRP A 80 -10.80 -2.47 31.03
CA TRP A 80 -10.65 -2.16 29.59
C TRP A 80 -9.52 -1.15 29.35
N ASN A 81 -8.41 -1.63 28.82
CA ASN A 81 -7.25 -0.81 28.52
C ASN A 81 -7.21 -0.40 27.04
N LEU A 82 -7.65 0.83 26.76
CA LEU A 82 -7.66 1.40 25.42
C LEU A 82 -6.25 1.46 24.79
N GLN A 83 -5.22 1.72 25.59
CA GLN A 83 -3.85 1.79 25.07
C GLN A 83 -3.35 0.43 24.57
N LEU A 84 -3.72 -0.65 25.28
CA LEU A 84 -3.42 -2.01 24.85
C LEU A 84 -4.15 -2.34 23.54
N ALA A 85 -5.43 -1.97 23.43
CA ALA A 85 -6.20 -2.17 22.19
C ALA A 85 -5.57 -1.44 20.99
N VAL A 86 -5.10 -0.20 21.17
CA VAL A 86 -4.40 0.57 20.11
C VAL A 86 -3.09 -0.10 19.70
N LYS A 87 -2.30 -0.58 20.66
CA LYS A 87 -1.03 -1.29 20.38
C LYS A 87 -1.26 -2.58 19.61
N LEU A 88 -2.22 -3.40 20.05
CA LEU A 88 -2.57 -4.66 19.39
C LEU A 88 -3.12 -4.44 17.98
N LEU A 89 -3.99 -3.43 17.82
CA LEU A 89 -4.50 -3.05 16.50
C LEU A 89 -3.36 -2.61 15.57
N SER A 90 -2.43 -1.79 16.05
CA SER A 90 -1.29 -1.34 15.25
C SER A 90 -0.40 -2.51 14.82
N GLY A 91 -0.11 -3.46 15.72
CA GLY A 91 0.62 -4.69 15.39
C GLY A 91 -0.12 -5.56 14.38
N PHE A 92 -1.45 -5.68 14.54
CA PHE A 92 -2.29 -6.44 13.62
C PHE A 92 -2.35 -5.81 12.21
N VAL A 93 -2.44 -4.48 12.11
CA VAL A 93 -2.34 -3.78 10.82
C VAL A 93 -1.03 -4.09 10.12
N MET A 94 0.09 -4.09 10.84
CA MET A 94 1.39 -4.46 10.26
C MET A 94 1.41 -5.92 9.79
N ALA A 95 0.82 -6.84 10.55
CA ALA A 95 0.68 -8.24 10.15
C ALA A 95 -0.19 -8.39 8.89
N GLN A 96 -1.27 -7.60 8.75
CA GLN A 96 -2.11 -7.59 7.55
C GLN A 96 -1.39 -7.05 6.31
N LEU A 97 -0.48 -6.09 6.47
CA LEU A 97 0.27 -5.50 5.35
C LEU A 97 1.46 -6.36 4.92
N ALA A 98 2.01 -7.19 5.81
CA ALA A 98 3.19 -8.02 5.53
C ALA A 98 3.02 -8.95 4.30
N PRO A 99 1.92 -9.70 4.11
CA PRO A 99 1.72 -10.53 2.92
C PRO A 99 1.71 -9.73 1.63
N PHE A 100 1.14 -8.53 1.65
CA PHE A 100 1.11 -7.63 0.48
C PHE A 100 2.53 -7.14 0.11
N CYS A 101 3.34 -6.75 1.09
CA CYS A 101 4.73 -6.39 0.87
C CYS A 101 5.53 -7.57 0.32
N LEU A 102 5.37 -8.77 0.90
CA LEU A 102 6.02 -9.99 0.42
C LEU A 102 5.60 -10.34 -1.01
N LEU A 103 4.32 -10.25 -1.33
CA LEU A 103 3.81 -10.46 -2.69
C LEU A 103 4.51 -9.54 -3.69
N SER A 104 4.67 -8.27 -3.37
CA SER A 104 5.34 -7.28 -4.22
C SER A 104 6.82 -7.63 -4.47
N VAL A 105 7.53 -8.06 -3.43
CA VAL A 105 8.94 -8.48 -3.51
C VAL A 105 9.07 -9.74 -4.36
N ILE A 106 8.23 -10.74 -4.12
CA ILE A 106 8.25 -12.01 -4.86
C ILE A 106 7.87 -11.79 -6.32
N ALA A 107 6.85 -10.99 -6.60
CA ALA A 107 6.46 -10.64 -7.97
C ALA A 107 7.62 -9.97 -8.74
N ALA A 108 8.34 -9.06 -8.10
CA ALA A 108 9.53 -8.43 -8.67
C ALA A 108 10.66 -9.45 -8.92
N TRP A 109 10.87 -10.39 -8.01
CA TRP A 109 11.89 -11.44 -8.15
C TRP A 109 11.53 -12.44 -9.26
N VAL A 110 10.29 -12.92 -9.33
CA VAL A 110 9.80 -13.82 -10.38
C VAL A 110 9.94 -13.17 -11.75
N LYS A 111 9.51 -11.92 -11.88
CA LYS A 111 9.66 -11.14 -13.10
C LYS A 111 11.14 -11.04 -13.51
N ARG A 112 12.03 -10.78 -12.57
CA ARG A 112 13.49 -10.73 -12.81
C ARG A 112 14.00 -12.06 -13.35
N LYS A 113 13.61 -13.18 -12.74
CA LYS A 113 14.04 -14.52 -13.16
C LYS A 113 13.52 -14.88 -14.56
N ALA A 114 12.26 -14.55 -14.86
CA ALA A 114 11.69 -14.77 -16.19
C ALA A 114 12.43 -13.96 -17.29
N LEU A 115 12.77 -12.70 -17.00
CA LEU A 115 13.55 -11.86 -17.93
C LEU A 115 14.98 -12.36 -18.16
N MET A 116 15.60 -12.99 -17.16
CA MET A 116 16.93 -13.59 -17.31
C MET A 116 16.94 -14.83 -18.21
N ASN A 117 15.83 -15.57 -18.24
CA ASN A 117 15.68 -16.80 -19.03
C ASN A 117 15.11 -16.55 -20.43
N SER A 118 14.70 -15.31 -20.74
CA SER A 118 14.19 -14.96 -22.07
C SER A 118 15.35 -14.83 -23.06
N PRO A 119 15.17 -15.30 -24.32
CA PRO A 119 16.20 -15.17 -25.34
C PRO A 119 16.53 -13.68 -25.57
N PRO A 120 17.81 -13.35 -25.86
CA PRO A 120 18.22 -11.97 -26.09
C PRO A 120 17.49 -11.39 -27.30
N ILE A 121 16.79 -10.27 -27.11
CA ILE A 121 16.13 -9.56 -28.22
C ILE A 121 17.18 -9.06 -29.21
N ALA A 122 17.12 -9.52 -30.44
CA ALA A 122 18.12 -9.36 -31.47
C ALA A 122 18.37 -7.91 -31.94
N LYS A 123 17.50 -6.96 -31.63
CA LYS A 123 17.66 -5.54 -31.99
C LYS A 123 17.58 -4.63 -30.77
N ARG A 124 18.74 -4.19 -30.30
CA ARG A 124 18.87 -3.12 -29.30
C ARG A 124 18.83 -1.76 -30.01
N THR A 125 17.68 -1.13 -30.08
CA THR A 125 17.63 0.32 -30.29
C THR A 125 17.97 1.01 -28.99
N ALA A 126 19.20 1.46 -28.84
CA ALA A 126 19.64 2.23 -27.67
C ALA A 126 19.04 3.63 -27.75
N THR A 127 17.80 3.79 -27.24
CA THR A 127 17.26 5.12 -27.03
C THR A 127 17.90 5.69 -25.74
N LEU A 128 18.83 6.61 -25.92
CA LEU A 128 19.52 7.38 -24.86
C LEU A 128 18.60 8.39 -24.17
N LYS A 129 17.29 8.24 -24.24
CA LYS A 129 16.34 9.19 -23.67
C LYS A 129 16.33 9.05 -22.15
N ARG A 130 16.94 9.99 -21.44
CA ARG A 130 16.81 10.13 -19.99
C ARG A 130 15.41 10.65 -19.69
N TYR A 131 14.63 9.87 -18.95
CA TYR A 131 13.30 10.28 -18.52
C TYR A 131 13.42 11.08 -17.23
N GLY A 132 12.92 12.31 -17.23
CA GLY A 132 12.81 13.15 -16.04
C GLY A 132 11.56 12.79 -15.22
N LEU A 133 11.60 13.10 -13.91
CA LEU A 133 10.47 12.90 -13.01
C LEU A 133 9.17 13.51 -13.54
N PHE A 134 9.26 14.72 -14.10
CA PHE A 134 8.11 15.46 -14.62
C PHE A 134 7.51 14.93 -15.93
N GLN A 135 8.14 13.96 -16.57
CA GLN A 135 7.54 13.21 -17.69
C GLN A 135 6.65 12.06 -17.20
N ILE A 136 6.82 11.66 -15.94
CA ILE A 136 6.12 10.54 -15.30
C ILE A 136 4.98 11.05 -14.41
N VAL A 137 5.26 12.09 -13.64
CA VAL A 137 4.33 12.67 -12.65
C VAL A 137 4.19 14.15 -12.93
N SER A 138 2.97 14.68 -12.87
CA SER A 138 2.73 16.09 -13.08
C SER A 138 3.45 16.94 -12.01
N PRO A 139 3.99 18.13 -12.37
CA PRO A 139 4.59 19.03 -11.40
C PRO A 139 3.64 19.40 -10.26
N THR A 140 2.34 19.48 -10.54
CA THR A 140 1.30 19.72 -9.55
C THR A 140 1.21 18.64 -8.48
N THR A 141 1.35 17.35 -8.84
CA THR A 141 1.37 16.24 -7.88
C THR A 141 2.59 16.32 -6.95
N VAL A 142 3.77 16.66 -7.50
CA VAL A 142 4.98 16.84 -6.71
C VAL A 142 4.84 18.02 -5.76
N ALA A 143 4.36 19.18 -6.27
CA ALA A 143 4.11 20.35 -5.46
C ALA A 143 3.09 20.08 -4.35
N LEU A 144 1.98 19.38 -4.65
CA LEU A 144 0.96 19.01 -3.66
C LEU A 144 1.53 18.12 -2.56
N ALA A 145 2.38 17.14 -2.91
CA ALA A 145 3.03 16.28 -1.94
C ALA A 145 3.97 17.08 -1.00
N LEU A 146 4.74 18.02 -1.53
CA LEU A 146 5.61 18.89 -0.73
C LEU A 146 4.80 19.83 0.15
N VAL A 147 3.75 20.45 -0.37
CA VAL A 147 2.85 21.32 0.40
C VAL A 147 2.18 20.54 1.53
N ALA A 148 1.67 19.34 1.26
CA ALA A 148 1.08 18.48 2.28
C ALA A 148 2.08 18.15 3.41
N TYR A 149 3.32 17.83 3.05
CA TYR A 149 4.38 17.59 4.02
C TYR A 149 4.70 18.85 4.86
N ILE A 150 4.89 19.99 4.21
CA ILE A 150 5.20 21.27 4.88
C ILE A 150 4.08 21.68 5.84
N LEU A 151 2.83 21.57 5.41
CA LEU A 151 1.66 21.86 6.23
C LEU A 151 1.59 20.95 7.45
N PHE A 152 1.87 19.65 7.26
CA PHE A 152 1.90 18.69 8.38
C PHE A 152 3.01 19.05 9.38
N VAL A 153 4.23 19.35 8.91
CA VAL A 153 5.36 19.77 9.76
C VAL A 153 5.01 21.05 10.51
N GLY A 154 4.48 22.05 9.82
CA GLY A 154 4.05 23.31 10.42
C GLY A 154 2.98 23.11 11.48
N ALA A 155 1.96 22.27 11.22
CA ALA A 155 0.92 21.92 12.17
C ALA A 155 1.50 21.24 13.43
N VAL A 156 2.40 20.26 13.27
CA VAL A 156 3.06 19.58 14.41
C VAL A 156 3.86 20.55 15.26
N ILE A 157 4.64 21.45 14.64
CA ILE A 157 5.43 22.47 15.34
C ILE A 157 4.51 23.45 16.08
N TYR A 158 3.46 23.94 15.40
CA TYR A 158 2.48 24.85 16.00
C TYR A 158 1.81 24.25 17.23
N ILE A 159 1.30 23.01 17.12
CA ILE A 159 0.61 22.30 18.21
C ILE A 159 1.54 22.09 19.41
N ARG A 160 2.83 21.83 19.15
CA ARG A 160 3.80 21.68 20.22
C ARG A 160 3.96 22.96 21.05
N HIS A 161 3.95 24.12 20.41
CA HIS A 161 4.00 25.40 21.14
C HIS A 161 2.79 25.61 22.05
N GLN A 162 1.69 24.93 21.80
CA GLN A 162 0.49 24.96 22.64
C GLN A 162 0.57 24.07 23.90
N SER A 163 1.71 23.37 24.10
CA SER A 163 1.98 22.53 25.29
C SER A 163 0.86 21.53 25.63
N ILE A 164 0.25 20.90 24.61
CA ILE A 164 -0.84 19.95 24.79
C ILE A 164 -0.32 18.69 25.48
N PRO A 165 -0.89 18.30 26.66
CA PRO A 165 -0.44 17.12 27.40
C PRO A 165 -0.59 15.85 26.55
N GLY A 166 0.45 15.00 26.55
CA GLY A 166 0.41 13.70 25.83
C GLY A 166 0.61 13.80 24.33
N PHE A 167 0.92 14.96 23.75
CA PHE A 167 1.19 15.11 22.34
C PHE A 167 2.57 14.53 21.96
N THR A 168 2.58 13.42 21.23
CA THR A 168 3.79 12.71 20.75
C THR A 168 4.22 13.17 19.34
N GLY A 169 4.09 14.47 19.04
CA GLY A 169 4.27 15.03 17.70
C GLY A 169 5.58 14.71 17.02
N TYR A 170 6.67 14.58 17.76
CA TYR A 170 7.97 14.25 17.16
C TYR A 170 8.05 12.83 16.60
N THR A 171 7.39 11.86 17.24
CA THR A 171 7.32 10.49 16.68
C THR A 171 6.60 10.50 15.34
N SER A 172 5.48 11.22 15.24
CA SER A 172 4.74 11.36 13.97
C SER A 172 5.58 12.10 12.92
N LEU A 173 6.30 13.16 13.32
CA LEU A 173 7.21 13.91 12.46
C LEU A 173 8.36 13.05 11.95
N SER A 174 8.99 12.27 12.81
CA SER A 174 10.08 11.35 12.43
C SER A 174 9.57 10.27 11.45
N CYS A 175 8.40 9.69 11.71
CA CYS A 175 7.79 8.68 10.82
C CYS A 175 7.51 9.26 9.44
N ILE A 176 6.87 10.43 9.33
CA ILE A 176 6.54 11.00 8.02
C ILE A 176 7.81 11.41 7.26
N THR A 177 8.78 12.00 7.94
CA THR A 177 10.06 12.37 7.34
C THR A 177 10.79 11.14 6.81
N ALA A 178 10.84 10.05 7.57
CA ALA A 178 11.42 8.78 7.14
C ALA A 178 10.70 8.22 5.89
N ILE A 179 9.36 8.24 5.85
CA ILE A 179 8.58 7.79 4.69
C ILE A 179 8.89 8.63 3.45
N TYR A 180 8.94 9.96 3.59
CA TYR A 180 9.26 10.85 2.46
C TYR A 180 10.69 10.65 1.95
N LEU A 181 11.67 10.49 2.86
CA LEU A 181 13.05 10.21 2.49
C LEU A 181 13.19 8.85 1.78
N LEU A 182 12.54 7.80 2.28
CA LEU A 182 12.54 6.48 1.64
C LEU A 182 11.88 6.53 0.26
N ASN A 183 10.77 7.25 0.11
CA ASN A 183 10.11 7.45 -1.17
C ASN A 183 11.01 8.24 -2.15
N ALA A 184 11.62 9.33 -1.70
CA ALA A 184 12.54 10.13 -2.51
C ALA A 184 13.74 9.30 -2.97
N MET A 185 14.33 8.50 -2.05
CA MET A 185 15.44 7.61 -2.36
C MET A 185 15.03 6.50 -3.34
N SER A 186 13.84 5.92 -3.18
CA SER A 186 13.28 4.94 -4.12
C SER A 186 13.09 5.54 -5.51
N ILE A 187 12.50 6.72 -5.62
CA ILE A 187 12.29 7.44 -6.88
C ILE A 187 13.64 7.76 -7.54
N TYR A 188 14.59 8.30 -6.76
CA TYR A 188 15.94 8.57 -7.25
C TYR A 188 16.61 7.29 -7.79
N TRP A 189 16.54 6.21 -7.03
CA TRP A 189 17.13 4.93 -7.43
C TRP A 189 16.48 4.35 -8.70
N LEU A 190 15.16 4.44 -8.83
CA LEU A 190 14.42 4.01 -10.00
C LEU A 190 14.78 4.81 -11.25
N LEU A 191 14.92 6.14 -11.13
CA LEU A 191 15.19 7.03 -12.26
C LEU A 191 16.67 7.00 -12.70
N PHE A 192 17.61 6.96 -11.75
CA PHE A 192 19.03 7.19 -12.04
C PHE A 192 19.92 5.95 -11.99
N ARG A 193 19.65 4.98 -11.10
CA ARG A 193 20.54 3.81 -10.93
C ARG A 193 20.16 2.59 -11.77
N ARG A 194 18.98 2.51 -12.34
CA ARG A 194 18.47 1.33 -13.03
C ARG A 194 19.02 1.16 -14.46
N LYS A 195 20.27 1.55 -14.71
CA LYS A 195 20.93 1.46 -16.03
C LYS A 195 21.23 0.04 -16.52
N ARG A 196 21.08 -0.99 -15.72
CA ARG A 196 21.67 -2.32 -15.99
C ARG A 196 20.67 -3.45 -16.30
N TRP A 197 19.48 -3.14 -16.77
CA TRP A 197 18.53 -4.18 -17.16
C TRP A 197 18.48 -4.29 -18.68
N PRO A 198 19.22 -5.27 -19.30
CA PRO A 198 19.43 -5.30 -20.75
C PRO A 198 18.25 -5.85 -21.56
N LEU A 199 17.19 -6.34 -20.96
CA LEU A 199 16.20 -7.22 -21.60
C LEU A 199 14.79 -6.63 -21.75
N GLU A 200 14.52 -5.39 -21.32
CA GLU A 200 13.19 -4.79 -21.43
C GLU A 200 13.07 -3.91 -22.68
N THR A 201 12.00 -4.11 -23.47
CA THR A 201 11.57 -3.12 -24.46
C THR A 201 11.37 -1.76 -23.79
N SER A 202 11.83 -0.68 -24.40
CA SER A 202 11.88 0.66 -23.78
C SER A 202 10.52 1.17 -23.28
N GLY A 203 9.42 0.80 -23.95
CA GLY A 203 8.06 1.21 -23.57
C GLY A 203 7.57 0.56 -22.27
N TYR A 204 7.71 -0.74 -22.14
CA TYR A 204 7.26 -1.49 -20.96
C TYR A 204 8.01 -1.09 -19.68
N ARG A 205 9.30 -0.79 -19.80
CA ARG A 205 10.12 -0.31 -18.68
C ARG A 205 9.64 1.03 -18.15
N MET A 206 9.24 1.93 -19.04
CA MET A 206 8.73 3.24 -18.66
C MET A 206 7.44 3.16 -17.89
N GLU A 207 6.51 2.33 -18.36
CA GLU A 207 5.22 2.13 -17.69
C GLU A 207 5.41 1.57 -16.27
N ALA A 208 6.27 0.57 -16.10
CA ALA A 208 6.57 -0.02 -14.79
C ALA A 208 7.25 0.99 -13.83
N ILE A 209 8.14 1.85 -14.33
CA ILE A 209 8.76 2.92 -13.53
C ILE A 209 7.69 3.97 -13.18
N ALA A 210 6.85 4.34 -14.13
CA ALA A 210 5.79 5.32 -13.92
C ALA A 210 4.78 4.85 -12.86
N GLU A 211 4.34 3.59 -12.93
CA GLU A 211 3.46 2.98 -11.93
C GLU A 211 4.09 3.04 -10.53
N GLN A 212 5.37 2.67 -10.42
CA GLN A 212 6.04 2.61 -9.12
C GLN A 212 6.31 4.00 -8.53
N VAL A 213 6.63 4.99 -9.36
CA VAL A 213 6.78 6.39 -8.93
C VAL A 213 5.43 6.96 -8.46
N LYS A 214 4.34 6.74 -9.21
CA LYS A 214 2.99 7.15 -8.81
C LYS A 214 2.57 6.50 -7.49
N LEU A 215 2.86 5.20 -7.31
CA LEU A 215 2.59 4.49 -6.05
C LEU A 215 3.33 5.12 -4.87
N SER A 216 4.60 5.52 -5.05
CA SER A 216 5.38 6.19 -3.99
C SER A 216 4.73 7.50 -3.55
N PHE A 217 4.23 8.32 -4.49
CA PHE A 217 3.46 9.53 -4.15
C PHE A 217 2.16 9.20 -3.42
N TYR A 218 1.42 8.20 -3.89
CA TYR A 218 0.19 7.74 -3.23
C TYR A 218 0.44 7.33 -1.78
N VAL A 219 1.48 6.52 -1.52
CA VAL A 219 1.88 6.12 -0.16
C VAL A 219 2.21 7.33 0.70
N GLY A 220 2.89 8.34 0.15
CA GLY A 220 3.18 9.60 0.84
C GLY A 220 1.91 10.33 1.27
N PHE A 221 0.94 10.52 0.36
CA PHE A 221 -0.34 11.16 0.67
C PHE A 221 -1.15 10.41 1.71
N VAL A 222 -1.24 9.09 1.58
CA VAL A 222 -1.92 8.23 2.53
C VAL A 222 -1.28 8.35 3.92
N ALA A 223 0.05 8.35 4.02
CA ALA A 223 0.74 8.49 5.29
C ALA A 223 0.49 9.86 5.95
N VAL A 224 0.56 10.96 5.18
CA VAL A 224 0.24 12.31 5.70
C VAL A 224 -1.20 12.38 6.20
N ALA A 225 -2.16 11.91 5.41
CA ALA A 225 -3.57 11.93 5.79
C ALA A 225 -3.83 11.15 7.09
N PHE A 226 -3.22 9.96 7.24
CA PHE A 226 -3.35 9.17 8.45
C PHE A 226 -2.76 9.87 9.70
N LEU A 227 -1.55 10.41 9.56
CA LEU A 227 -0.91 11.09 10.69
C LEU A 227 -1.62 12.40 11.03
N SER A 228 -2.13 13.12 10.03
CA SER A 228 -2.96 14.32 10.25
C SER A 228 -4.26 13.97 10.98
N LEU A 229 -4.94 12.89 10.60
CA LEU A 229 -6.13 12.40 11.31
C LEU A 229 -5.82 12.12 12.79
N ARG A 230 -4.71 11.43 13.08
CA ARG A 230 -4.29 11.18 14.46
C ARG A 230 -4.02 12.46 15.25
N VAL A 231 -3.38 13.44 14.62
CA VAL A 231 -3.12 14.75 15.23
C VAL A 231 -4.43 15.46 15.56
N VAL A 232 -5.37 15.49 14.60
CA VAL A 232 -6.70 16.12 14.80
C VAL A 232 -7.47 15.43 15.92
N LEU A 233 -7.51 14.10 15.98
CA LEU A 233 -8.17 13.37 17.05
C LEU A 233 -7.57 13.64 18.44
N ASN A 234 -6.26 13.82 18.53
CA ASN A 234 -5.60 14.23 19.78
C ASN A 234 -5.97 15.65 20.18
N LEU A 235 -6.00 16.60 19.22
CA LEU A 235 -6.37 18.00 19.46
C LEU A 235 -7.81 18.15 19.97
N LEU A 236 -8.71 17.36 19.41
CA LEU A 236 -10.13 17.37 19.77
C LEU A 236 -10.44 16.55 21.03
N HIS A 237 -9.42 16.02 21.72
CA HIS A 237 -9.57 15.11 22.86
C HIS A 237 -10.43 13.87 22.56
N LEU A 238 -10.49 13.44 21.28
CA LEU A 238 -11.23 12.29 20.80
C LEU A 238 -10.39 10.99 20.80
N GLN A 239 -9.48 10.86 21.74
CA GLN A 239 -8.61 9.67 21.88
C GLN A 239 -9.35 8.34 21.93
N PRO A 240 -10.53 8.21 22.58
CA PRO A 240 -11.32 6.96 22.57
C PRO A 240 -11.78 6.51 21.17
N TRP A 241 -11.85 7.43 20.21
CA TRP A 241 -12.22 7.14 18.81
C TRP A 241 -11.04 6.76 17.91
N MET A 242 -9.81 6.83 18.42
CA MET A 242 -8.61 6.57 17.63
C MET A 242 -8.57 5.15 17.05
N PRO A 243 -8.91 4.06 17.78
CA PRO A 243 -8.95 2.71 17.22
C PRO A 243 -9.98 2.58 16.09
N PHE A 244 -11.18 3.16 16.28
CA PHE A 244 -12.21 3.20 15.24
C PHE A 244 -11.72 3.91 13.98
N ALA A 245 -11.20 5.13 14.11
CA ALA A 245 -10.70 5.93 13.02
C ALA A 245 -9.55 5.22 12.27
N THR A 246 -8.65 4.54 13.01
CA THR A 246 -7.57 3.74 12.42
C THR A 246 -8.13 2.59 11.56
N SER A 247 -9.09 1.83 12.08
CA SER A 247 -9.70 0.71 11.35
C SER A 247 -10.43 1.18 10.10
N ILE A 248 -11.24 2.23 10.20
CA ILE A 248 -11.95 2.82 9.04
C ILE A 248 -10.97 3.34 8.00
N TYR A 249 -9.90 4.01 8.44
CA TYR A 249 -8.86 4.51 7.55
C TYR A 249 -8.20 3.38 6.75
N VAL A 250 -7.80 2.29 7.42
CA VAL A 250 -7.19 1.12 6.77
C VAL A 250 -8.16 0.49 5.77
N VAL A 251 -9.44 0.34 6.13
CA VAL A 251 -10.49 -0.14 5.22
C VAL A 251 -10.61 0.75 3.99
N ALA A 252 -10.72 2.07 4.18
CA ALA A 252 -10.85 3.04 3.09
C ALA A 252 -9.66 2.99 2.12
N VAL A 253 -8.42 2.94 2.64
CA VAL A 253 -7.19 2.81 1.84
C VAL A 253 -7.19 1.51 1.03
N MET A 254 -7.56 0.39 1.66
CA MET A 254 -7.59 -0.91 0.99
C MET A 254 -8.71 -1.00 -0.06
N LEU A 255 -9.87 -0.43 0.20
CA LEU A 255 -10.92 -0.31 -0.80
C LEU A 255 -10.48 0.55 -1.98
N ALA A 256 -9.88 1.72 -1.73
CA ALA A 256 -9.37 2.60 -2.79
C ALA A 256 -8.30 1.90 -3.64
N SER A 257 -7.35 1.19 -3.01
CA SER A 257 -6.34 0.40 -3.73
C SER A 257 -6.96 -0.72 -4.56
N SER A 258 -7.98 -1.39 -4.05
CA SER A 258 -8.71 -2.45 -4.76
C SER A 258 -9.49 -1.90 -5.94
N PHE A 259 -10.12 -0.74 -5.80
CA PHE A 259 -10.79 -0.04 -6.91
C PHE A 259 -9.79 0.35 -8.00
N MET A 260 -8.62 0.83 -7.63
CA MET A 260 -7.54 1.13 -8.58
C MET A 260 -7.09 -0.12 -9.34
N LEU A 261 -6.89 -1.25 -8.65
CA LEU A 261 -6.55 -2.52 -9.28
C LEU A 261 -7.65 -3.00 -10.24
N PHE A 262 -8.92 -2.82 -9.88
CA PHE A 262 -10.05 -3.17 -10.75
C PHE A 262 -10.10 -2.29 -12.01
N ALA A 263 -9.88 -0.99 -11.87
CA ALA A 263 -9.84 -0.06 -13.01
C ALA A 263 -8.69 -0.42 -13.97
N LEU A 264 -7.48 -0.71 -13.45
CA LEU A 264 -6.33 -1.14 -14.24
C LEU A 264 -6.59 -2.47 -14.96
N ARG A 265 -7.26 -3.42 -14.31
CA ARG A 265 -7.67 -4.68 -14.93
C ARG A 265 -8.60 -4.43 -16.12
N ARG A 266 -9.65 -3.63 -15.94
CA ARG A 266 -10.60 -3.28 -17.00
C ARG A 266 -9.91 -2.63 -18.20
N GLN A 267 -8.96 -1.74 -17.96
CA GLN A 267 -8.19 -1.11 -19.02
C GLN A 267 -7.35 -2.15 -19.79
N ALA A 268 -6.67 -3.06 -19.12
CA ALA A 268 -5.89 -4.12 -19.74
C ALA A 268 -6.76 -5.09 -20.56
N ASP A 269 -7.98 -5.39 -20.11
CA ASP A 269 -8.94 -6.22 -20.85
C ASP A 269 -9.43 -5.50 -22.13
N MET A 270 -9.69 -4.19 -22.07
CA MET A 270 -10.09 -3.38 -23.23
C MET A 270 -8.97 -3.29 -24.28
N ASP A 271 -7.73 -3.10 -23.85
CA ASP A 271 -6.55 -3.04 -24.74
C ASP A 271 -6.37 -4.37 -25.49
N ARG A 272 -6.64 -5.51 -24.84
CA ARG A 272 -6.62 -6.84 -25.48
C ARG A 272 -7.69 -6.99 -26.57
N LEU A 273 -8.91 -6.56 -26.28
CA LEU A 273 -10.03 -6.64 -27.24
C LEU A 273 -9.75 -5.78 -28.47
N ASN A 274 -9.24 -4.57 -28.27
CA ASN A 274 -8.86 -3.67 -29.36
C ASN A 274 -7.74 -4.26 -30.23
N PHE A 275 -6.78 -4.97 -29.63
CA PHE A 275 -5.69 -5.63 -30.37
C PHE A 275 -6.23 -6.80 -31.20
N GLN A 276 -7.14 -7.61 -30.67
CA GLN A 276 -7.75 -8.74 -31.38
C GLN A 276 -8.66 -8.31 -32.52
N SER A 277 -9.30 -7.13 -32.43
CA SER A 277 -10.15 -6.59 -33.51
C SER A 277 -9.35 -5.91 -34.63
N ALA A 278 -8.06 -5.64 -34.41
CA ALA A 278 -7.17 -5.02 -35.41
C ALA A 278 -6.34 -6.02 -36.22
N VAL A 279 -6.41 -7.30 -35.89
CA VAL A 279 -5.79 -8.43 -36.60
C VAL A 279 -6.86 -9.21 -37.38
#